data_7d23cff1b42ccbad302d988dec11e0ae
#
_entry.id   7d23cff1b42ccbad302d988dec11e0ae
#
_cell.length_a   1.000
_cell.length_b   1.000
_cell.length_c   1.000
_cell.angle_alpha   90.00
_cell.angle_beta   90.00
_cell.angle_gamma   90.00
#
_symmetry.space_group_name_H-M   'P 1'
#
loop_
_entity.id
_entity.type
_entity.pdbx_description
1 polymer ?
#
loop_
_entity_poly.entity_id
_entity_poly.type
_entity_poly.pdbx_seq_one_letter_code
_entity_poly.pdbx_strand_id
1 'polypeptide(L)'
;MKSGLLKYALVAFAIFYVCNAQAEQREKPIFPYRLQIGGYGEVVGTYNFFSDEYLRYTDAKSYKDAPGHGRVDIPHFVIWLGYDFGKGWSLGTEVEFEHGGTESAVEIETEEAGEYESEVERGGEVALEQFWIQKSFTRAANLRMGHIIVPVGATNMYHMPTEFFTCYRPEGESTILPCTWHENGISFWGQAGGWRYEALILPGLDSDRFSSQNWIASASGSPYEFKIGNTLAGAFRVDNTSVKGLRLSLSGYAGNSFKNTLAPTESDRYKGVKGTVMIGSFDFCYNAHNLIVRGNFDYGHLTDSYAITKFNMSLRKDSVSPQQTVASDAVAGGIEAGYDIFGAIPSMKGKDQKFYVFGRYEYFDSMFKVAEGLNDSRWCGRQRVATGINYYPMKEIVIKCEYSHGFLDPIYNNEPAISIGVAFAGLFRRNY
;
A
#
# COMPACT_ATOMS: atom_id res chain seq x y z
N MET A 1 -19.77 -28.55 19.31
CA MET A 1 -19.54 -27.20 18.75
C MET A 1 -20.08 -26.02 19.58
N LYS A 2 -20.94 -26.21 20.59
CA LYS A 2 -21.50 -25.10 21.40
C LYS A 2 -20.65 -24.63 22.59
N SER A 3 -19.62 -25.38 23.02
CA SER A 3 -18.80 -25.02 24.19
C SER A 3 -17.61 -24.10 23.89
N GLY A 4 -17.15 -24.03 22.65
CA GLY A 4 -16.04 -23.17 22.24
C GLY A 4 -16.43 -21.70 22.16
N LEU A 5 -17.59 -21.39 21.57
CA LEU A 5 -18.04 -20.00 21.42
C LEU A 5 -18.28 -19.31 22.77
N LEU A 6 -18.74 -20.05 23.78
CA LEU A 6 -18.99 -19.50 25.12
C LEU A 6 -17.69 -19.12 25.87
N LYS A 7 -16.59 -19.86 25.60
CA LYS A 7 -15.27 -19.56 26.19
C LYS A 7 -14.67 -18.27 25.59
N TYR A 8 -14.82 -18.07 24.28
CA TYR A 8 -14.33 -16.86 23.62
C TYR A 8 -15.17 -15.64 23.96
N ALA A 9 -16.51 -15.80 24.13
CA ALA A 9 -17.39 -14.74 24.60
C ALA A 9 -17.06 -14.34 26.06
N LEU A 10 -16.71 -15.28 26.95
CA LEU A 10 -16.31 -15.01 28.33
C LEU A 10 -14.95 -14.30 28.42
N VAL A 11 -14.00 -14.62 27.55
CA VAL A 11 -12.71 -13.91 27.49
C VAL A 11 -12.90 -12.51 26.97
N ALA A 12 -13.73 -12.29 25.94
CA ALA A 12 -14.11 -10.96 25.46
C ALA A 12 -14.85 -10.14 26.53
N PHE A 13 -15.72 -10.78 27.31
CA PHE A 13 -16.46 -10.13 28.41
C PHE A 13 -15.56 -9.80 29.60
N ALA A 14 -14.58 -10.65 29.92
CA ALA A 14 -13.59 -10.38 30.97
C ALA A 14 -12.65 -9.24 30.61
N ILE A 15 -12.22 -9.13 29.34
CA ILE A 15 -11.45 -7.99 28.82
C ILE A 15 -12.29 -6.71 28.91
N PHE A 16 -13.59 -6.79 28.59
CA PHE A 16 -14.52 -5.66 28.69
C PHE A 16 -14.70 -5.16 30.12
N TYR A 17 -14.69 -6.06 31.12
CA TYR A 17 -14.89 -5.74 32.53
C TYR A 17 -13.62 -5.14 33.18
N VAL A 18 -12.44 -5.65 32.80
CA VAL A 18 -11.15 -5.11 33.29
C VAL A 18 -10.89 -3.70 32.72
N CYS A 19 -11.33 -3.42 31.48
CA CYS A 19 -11.21 -2.10 30.88
C CYS A 19 -12.10 -1.04 31.54
N ASN A 20 -13.25 -1.41 32.12
CA ASN A 20 -14.15 -0.46 32.77
C ASN A 20 -13.70 -0.05 34.19
N ALA A 21 -12.86 -0.83 34.86
CA ALA A 21 -12.42 -0.54 36.22
C ALA A 21 -11.28 0.50 36.33
N GLN A 22 -10.67 0.92 35.21
CA GLN A 22 -9.61 1.94 35.19
C GLN A 22 -9.99 3.23 34.43
N ALA A 23 -11.25 3.43 34.10
CA ALA A 23 -11.74 4.51 33.22
C ALA A 23 -11.86 5.91 33.84
N GLU A 24 -11.26 6.19 35.00
CA GLU A 24 -11.37 7.49 35.66
C GLU A 24 -10.20 8.47 35.46
N GLN A 25 -9.20 8.14 34.67
CA GLN A 25 -8.22 9.14 34.23
C GLN A 25 -8.72 9.77 32.92
N ARG A 26 -9.11 11.06 33.00
CA ARG A 26 -9.46 11.89 31.84
C ARG A 26 -8.34 11.82 30.81
N GLU A 27 -8.49 10.95 29.83
CA GLU A 27 -7.59 10.86 28.70
C GLU A 27 -7.67 12.16 27.89
N LYS A 28 -6.49 12.70 27.53
CA LYS A 28 -6.42 13.79 26.56
C LYS A 28 -7.07 13.27 25.27
N PRO A 29 -7.90 14.08 24.59
CA PRO A 29 -8.52 13.66 23.34
C PRO A 29 -7.43 13.21 22.35
N ILE A 30 -7.73 12.17 21.57
CA ILE A 30 -6.83 11.65 20.55
C ILE A 30 -6.42 12.76 19.57
N PHE A 31 -7.36 13.68 19.33
CA PHE A 31 -7.15 14.89 18.56
C PHE A 31 -7.12 16.11 19.51
N PRO A 32 -6.11 17.00 19.41
CA PRO A 32 -6.02 18.21 20.25
C PRO A 32 -7.15 19.20 19.95
N TYR A 33 -7.87 19.04 18.84
CA TYR A 33 -9.02 19.86 18.43
C TYR A 33 -10.17 18.94 18.00
N ARG A 34 -11.42 19.40 18.18
CA ARG A 34 -12.60 18.63 17.76
C ARG A 34 -12.62 18.38 16.26
N LEU A 35 -12.21 19.35 15.46
CA LEU A 35 -12.08 19.22 14.01
C LEU A 35 -10.60 19.37 13.61
N GLN A 36 -10.12 18.45 12.84
CA GLN A 36 -8.79 18.50 12.21
C GLN A 36 -8.95 18.35 10.72
N ILE A 37 -8.24 19.16 9.96
CA ILE A 37 -8.17 19.08 8.51
C ILE A 37 -6.70 19.07 8.12
N GLY A 38 -6.34 18.18 7.23
CA GLY A 38 -4.98 18.05 6.71
C GLY A 38 -4.98 17.35 5.37
N GLY A 39 -3.84 16.92 4.96
CA GLY A 39 -3.68 16.15 3.74
C GLY A 39 -2.24 16.13 3.28
N TYR A 40 -2.05 15.55 2.13
CA TYR A 40 -0.78 15.53 1.42
C TYR A 40 -1.03 15.56 -0.08
N GLY A 41 0.02 15.80 -0.83
CA GLY A 41 -0.05 15.72 -2.28
C GLY A 41 1.29 16.00 -2.91
N GLU A 42 1.40 15.64 -4.18
CA GLU A 42 2.62 15.78 -4.94
C GLU A 42 2.37 16.05 -6.41
N VAL A 43 3.30 16.76 -7.03
CA VAL A 43 3.37 16.95 -8.48
C VAL A 43 4.74 16.48 -8.93
N VAL A 44 4.81 15.60 -9.91
CA VAL A 44 6.04 14.98 -10.38
C VAL A 44 6.16 15.11 -11.89
N GLY A 45 7.30 15.59 -12.36
CA GLY A 45 7.71 15.50 -13.76
C GLY A 45 8.81 14.45 -13.90
N THR A 46 8.68 13.54 -14.86
CA THR A 46 9.63 12.46 -15.11
C THR A 46 9.96 12.37 -16.59
N TYR A 47 11.23 12.13 -16.91
CA TYR A 47 11.63 11.65 -18.22
C TYR A 47 12.13 10.21 -18.12
N ASN A 48 11.42 9.31 -18.77
CA ASN A 48 11.74 7.88 -18.87
C ASN A 48 12.56 7.64 -20.14
N PHE A 49 13.73 7.00 -20.02
CA PHE A 49 14.59 6.64 -21.17
C PHE A 49 14.20 5.28 -21.74
N PHE A 50 12.91 4.98 -21.76
CA PHE A 50 12.32 3.75 -22.28
C PHE A 50 10.90 4.03 -22.79
N SER A 51 10.35 3.09 -23.61
CA SER A 51 9.01 3.20 -24.16
C SER A 51 7.93 3.05 -23.07
N ASP A 52 6.84 3.79 -23.22
CA ASP A 52 5.62 3.63 -22.41
C ASP A 52 4.84 2.34 -22.74
N GLU A 53 5.07 1.78 -23.93
CA GLU A 53 4.37 0.59 -24.40
C GLU A 53 4.56 -0.63 -23.49
N TYR A 54 3.43 -1.23 -23.05
CA TYR A 54 3.44 -2.46 -22.25
C TYR A 54 4.08 -3.65 -23.01
N LEU A 55 3.97 -3.67 -24.34
CA LEU A 55 4.58 -4.69 -25.18
C LEU A 55 6.10 -4.80 -25.02
N ARG A 56 6.77 -3.81 -24.39
CA ARG A 56 8.20 -3.87 -24.06
C ARG A 56 8.58 -5.08 -23.19
N TYR A 57 7.61 -5.71 -22.54
CA TYR A 57 7.82 -6.91 -21.73
C TYR A 57 7.52 -8.21 -22.51
N THR A 58 6.62 -8.17 -23.49
CA THR A 58 6.22 -9.35 -24.30
C THR A 58 6.93 -9.39 -25.65
N ASP A 59 7.32 -8.24 -26.20
CA ASP A 59 8.14 -8.09 -27.41
C ASP A 59 9.38 -7.22 -27.12
N ALA A 60 10.17 -7.67 -26.15
CA ALA A 60 11.33 -6.93 -25.66
C ALA A 60 12.30 -6.52 -26.76
N LYS A 61 12.48 -7.36 -27.79
CA LYS A 61 13.41 -7.10 -28.90
C LYS A 61 13.03 -5.83 -29.68
N SER A 62 11.74 -5.60 -29.91
CA SER A 62 11.25 -4.43 -30.65
C SER A 62 11.27 -3.15 -29.83
N TYR A 63 11.14 -3.27 -28.51
CA TYR A 63 10.96 -2.10 -27.62
C TYR A 63 12.16 -1.77 -26.74
N LYS A 64 13.20 -2.61 -26.68
CA LYS A 64 14.38 -2.40 -25.83
C LYS A 64 15.04 -1.04 -26.05
N ASP A 65 15.20 -0.63 -27.30
CA ASP A 65 15.84 0.60 -27.73
C ASP A 65 14.82 1.63 -28.24
N ALA A 66 13.53 1.45 -27.94
CA ALA A 66 12.50 2.39 -28.35
C ALA A 66 12.67 3.75 -27.64
N PRO A 67 12.21 4.86 -28.29
CA PRO A 67 12.35 6.20 -27.72
C PRO A 67 11.73 6.32 -26.32
N GLY A 68 12.37 7.14 -25.50
CA GLY A 68 11.83 7.53 -24.18
C GLY A 68 10.68 8.54 -24.29
N HIS A 69 10.05 8.79 -23.15
CA HIS A 69 8.91 9.70 -23.05
C HIS A 69 8.94 10.53 -21.77
N GLY A 70 8.36 11.73 -21.83
CA GLY A 70 8.14 12.58 -20.68
C GLY A 70 6.75 12.39 -20.08
N ARG A 71 6.64 12.47 -18.74
CA ARG A 71 5.37 12.44 -18.00
C ARG A 71 5.31 13.60 -17.03
N VAL A 72 4.12 14.18 -16.83
CA VAL A 72 3.82 15.08 -15.72
C VAL A 72 2.58 14.55 -15.04
N ASP A 73 2.64 14.39 -13.73
CA ASP A 73 1.63 13.67 -12.99
C ASP A 73 1.36 14.35 -11.64
N ILE A 74 0.14 14.17 -11.15
CA ILE A 74 -0.27 14.40 -9.77
C ILE A 74 -0.62 13.03 -9.19
N PRO A 75 0.38 12.23 -8.74
CA PRO A 75 0.14 10.87 -8.32
C PRO A 75 -0.95 10.79 -7.25
N HIS A 76 -0.89 11.69 -6.27
CA HIS A 76 -1.83 11.73 -5.16
C HIS A 76 -2.10 13.17 -4.72
N PHE A 77 -3.37 13.48 -4.48
CA PHE A 77 -3.80 14.63 -3.68
C PHE A 77 -4.86 14.16 -2.70
N VAL A 78 -4.57 14.21 -1.42
CA VAL A 78 -5.40 13.64 -0.35
C VAL A 78 -5.86 14.72 0.60
N ILE A 79 -7.14 14.68 0.94
CA ILE A 79 -7.76 15.50 1.99
C ILE A 79 -8.13 14.57 3.14
N TRP A 80 -7.54 14.83 4.31
CA TRP A 80 -7.87 14.14 5.55
C TRP A 80 -8.71 15.01 6.47
N LEU A 81 -9.76 14.44 7.05
CA LEU A 81 -10.63 15.08 8.02
C LEU A 81 -10.83 14.18 9.23
N GLY A 82 -10.58 14.72 10.43
CA GLY A 82 -10.82 14.04 11.68
C GLY A 82 -11.74 14.85 12.59
N TYR A 83 -12.63 14.18 13.32
CA TYR A 83 -13.51 14.82 14.29
C TYR A 83 -13.59 14.03 15.59
N ASP A 84 -13.42 14.74 16.72
CA ASP A 84 -13.59 14.19 18.07
C ASP A 84 -14.97 14.57 18.61
N PHE A 85 -15.86 13.57 18.77
CA PHE A 85 -17.19 13.74 19.38
C PHE A 85 -17.14 13.89 20.91
N GLY A 86 -15.99 13.64 21.52
CA GLY A 86 -15.84 13.50 22.96
C GLY A 86 -16.23 12.11 23.48
N LYS A 87 -16.02 11.88 24.78
CA LYS A 87 -16.27 10.58 25.43
C LYS A 87 -15.55 9.40 24.76
N GLY A 88 -14.39 9.64 24.13
CA GLY A 88 -13.59 8.63 23.42
C GLY A 88 -14.14 8.22 22.05
N TRP A 89 -15.13 8.91 21.48
CA TRP A 89 -15.60 8.68 20.13
C TRP A 89 -14.94 9.63 19.13
N SER A 90 -14.48 9.11 18.02
CA SER A 90 -13.89 9.90 16.92
C SER A 90 -14.23 9.33 15.57
N LEU A 91 -14.14 10.17 14.56
CA LEU A 91 -14.28 9.86 13.14
C LEU A 91 -13.02 10.29 12.41
N GLY A 92 -12.60 9.53 11.44
CA GLY A 92 -11.60 9.92 10.45
C GLY A 92 -12.06 9.53 9.06
N THR A 93 -11.72 10.37 8.10
CA THR A 93 -11.97 10.11 6.69
C THR A 93 -10.84 10.67 5.85
N GLU A 94 -10.54 10.01 4.77
CA GLU A 94 -9.54 10.37 3.76
C GLU A 94 -10.16 10.22 2.38
N VAL A 95 -10.09 11.30 1.58
CA VAL A 95 -10.52 11.30 0.17
C VAL A 95 -9.27 11.55 -0.66
N GLU A 96 -8.97 10.62 -1.54
CA GLU A 96 -7.85 10.67 -2.46
C GLU A 96 -8.31 11.03 -3.87
N PHE A 97 -7.50 11.84 -4.54
CA PHE A 97 -7.60 12.16 -5.95
C PHE A 97 -6.30 11.67 -6.59
N GLU A 98 -6.36 10.62 -7.40
CA GLU A 98 -5.22 10.09 -8.14
C GLU A 98 -5.18 10.67 -9.55
N HIS A 99 -3.97 10.88 -10.08
CA HIS A 99 -3.69 11.30 -11.46
C HIS A 99 -4.53 12.49 -11.95
N GLY A 100 -4.70 13.52 -11.10
CA GLY A 100 -5.52 14.70 -11.41
C GLY A 100 -7.02 14.53 -11.16
N GLY A 101 -7.43 13.41 -10.60
CA GLY A 101 -8.84 13.15 -10.24
C GLY A 101 -9.70 12.80 -11.46
N THR A 102 -10.85 13.46 -11.61
CA THR A 102 -11.85 13.11 -12.61
C THR A 102 -11.66 13.75 -13.98
N GLU A 103 -10.44 13.97 -14.43
CA GLU A 103 -10.20 14.46 -15.78
C GLU A 103 -10.58 13.43 -16.85
N SER A 104 -10.88 13.91 -18.06
CA SER A 104 -11.25 13.05 -19.18
C SER A 104 -10.01 12.40 -19.79
N ALA A 105 -10.02 11.08 -19.89
CA ALA A 105 -9.11 10.32 -20.75
C ALA A 105 -9.85 9.81 -21.98
N VAL A 106 -9.15 9.63 -23.08
CA VAL A 106 -9.70 8.97 -24.26
C VAL A 106 -9.37 7.47 -24.13
N GLU A 107 -10.36 6.65 -23.85
CA GLU A 107 -10.23 5.21 -23.95
C GLU A 107 -10.66 4.75 -25.34
N ILE A 108 -9.88 3.88 -25.94
CA ILE A 108 -10.24 3.26 -27.21
C ILE A 108 -10.78 1.87 -26.88
N GLU A 109 -12.10 1.75 -26.82
CA GLU A 109 -12.73 0.46 -26.71
C GLU A 109 -12.73 -0.25 -28.06
N THR A 110 -12.15 -1.46 -28.08
CA THR A 110 -12.02 -2.28 -29.30
C THR A 110 -13.09 -3.39 -29.37
N GLU A 111 -14.14 -3.38 -28.58
CA GLU A 111 -14.90 -4.61 -28.28
C GLU A 111 -16.32 -4.73 -28.82
N GLU A 112 -16.91 -3.82 -29.54
CA GLU A 112 -18.17 -4.10 -30.18
C GLU A 112 -18.10 -4.08 -31.71
N ALA A 113 -18.07 -5.28 -32.31
CA ALA A 113 -18.47 -5.58 -33.70
C ALA A 113 -17.81 -4.71 -34.80
N GLY A 114 -16.55 -4.34 -34.66
CA GLY A 114 -15.78 -3.68 -35.73
C GLY A 114 -16.05 -2.19 -35.88
N GLU A 115 -16.68 -1.56 -34.95
CA GLU A 115 -16.77 -0.11 -34.82
C GLU A 115 -15.73 0.37 -33.81
N TYR A 116 -14.84 1.24 -34.25
CA TYR A 116 -13.92 1.97 -33.38
C TYR A 116 -14.73 3.10 -32.71
N GLU A 117 -15.25 2.84 -31.53
CA GLU A 117 -15.77 3.92 -30.70
C GLU A 117 -14.64 4.38 -29.77
N SER A 118 -14.26 5.64 -29.88
CA SER A 118 -13.44 6.32 -28.89
C SER A 118 -14.37 6.89 -27.83
N GLU A 119 -14.53 6.21 -26.72
CA GLU A 119 -15.20 6.81 -25.56
C GLU A 119 -14.23 7.69 -24.78
N VAL A 120 -14.73 8.82 -24.33
CA VAL A 120 -13.98 9.70 -23.44
C VAL A 120 -14.30 9.27 -22.02
N GLU A 121 -13.45 8.42 -21.46
CA GLU A 121 -13.50 8.10 -20.04
C GLU A 121 -12.75 9.15 -19.21
N ARG A 122 -13.06 9.18 -17.92
CA ARG A 122 -12.39 10.05 -16.97
C ARG A 122 -11.03 9.45 -16.62
N GLY A 123 -9.96 10.18 -16.87
CA GLY A 123 -8.64 9.84 -16.34
C GLY A 123 -8.55 10.17 -14.86
N GLY A 124 -7.77 9.39 -14.13
CA GLY A 124 -7.62 9.51 -12.69
C GLY A 124 -8.81 8.93 -11.90
N GLU A 125 -8.65 8.90 -10.60
CA GLU A 125 -9.62 8.29 -9.67
C GLU A 125 -9.92 9.24 -8.53
N VAL A 126 -11.15 9.18 -7.99
CA VAL A 126 -11.53 9.77 -6.70
C VAL A 126 -11.99 8.65 -5.81
N ALA A 127 -11.18 8.30 -4.82
CA ALA A 127 -11.44 7.20 -3.92
C ALA A 127 -11.68 7.67 -2.48
N LEU A 128 -12.58 6.97 -1.79
CA LEU A 128 -12.66 7.04 -0.34
C LEU A 128 -11.60 6.10 0.24
N GLU A 129 -10.42 6.63 0.54
CA GLU A 129 -9.30 5.85 1.05
C GLU A 129 -9.51 5.38 2.47
N GLN A 130 -10.11 6.21 3.30
CA GLN A 130 -10.52 5.86 4.65
C GLN A 130 -11.86 6.48 5.04
N PHE A 131 -12.67 5.72 5.76
CA PHE A 131 -13.82 6.21 6.52
C PHE A 131 -14.04 5.29 7.71
N TRP A 132 -13.81 5.78 8.92
CA TRP A 132 -13.95 4.97 10.12
C TRP A 132 -14.52 5.74 11.30
N ILE A 133 -15.19 4.98 12.18
CA ILE A 133 -15.60 5.43 13.50
C ILE A 133 -14.80 4.64 14.55
N GLN A 134 -14.29 5.30 15.55
CA GLN A 134 -13.47 4.71 16.59
C GLN A 134 -14.04 5.00 17.98
N LYS A 135 -13.98 3.99 18.85
CA LYS A 135 -14.16 4.10 20.28
C LYS A 135 -12.83 3.86 20.97
N SER A 136 -12.30 4.87 21.65
CA SER A 136 -11.16 4.74 22.54
C SER A 136 -11.64 4.49 23.96
N PHE A 137 -11.20 3.40 24.55
CA PHE A 137 -11.46 3.06 25.96
C PHE A 137 -10.29 3.53 26.82
N THR A 138 -9.07 3.21 26.38
CA THR A 138 -7.81 3.62 26.99
C THR A 138 -6.75 3.82 25.89
N ARG A 139 -5.57 4.33 26.25
CA ARG A 139 -4.44 4.38 25.32
C ARG A 139 -4.06 2.98 24.77
N ALA A 140 -4.27 1.94 25.59
CA ALA A 140 -3.95 0.57 25.25
C ALA A 140 -5.11 -0.20 24.59
N ALA A 141 -6.32 0.39 24.50
CA ALA A 141 -7.50 -0.32 23.98
C ALA A 141 -8.39 0.64 23.19
N ASN A 142 -8.41 0.44 21.88
CA ASN A 142 -9.23 1.19 20.93
C ASN A 142 -9.89 0.21 19.97
N LEU A 143 -11.14 0.45 19.65
CA LEU A 143 -11.89 -0.31 18.63
C LEU A 143 -12.24 0.65 17.50
N ARG A 144 -11.90 0.27 16.26
CA ARG A 144 -12.17 1.03 15.05
C ARG A 144 -12.95 0.17 14.08
N MET A 145 -13.94 0.75 13.42
CA MET A 145 -14.78 0.08 12.43
C MET A 145 -14.98 0.99 11.22
N GLY A 146 -14.93 0.42 10.04
CA GLY A 146 -15.15 1.12 8.78
C GLY A 146 -14.17 0.70 7.69
N HIS A 147 -13.91 1.59 6.75
CA HIS A 147 -12.91 1.45 5.71
C HIS A 147 -11.59 1.97 6.25
N ILE A 148 -10.64 1.09 6.47
CA ILE A 148 -9.42 1.36 7.24
C ILE A 148 -8.19 0.78 6.55
N ILE A 149 -7.04 1.41 6.75
CA ILE A 149 -5.76 0.89 6.22
C ILE A 149 -5.47 -0.48 6.84
N VAL A 150 -5.15 -1.44 6.00
CA VAL A 150 -4.69 -2.77 6.43
C VAL A 150 -3.25 -2.64 6.92
N PRO A 151 -2.94 -2.98 8.19
CA PRO A 151 -1.67 -2.61 8.81
C PRO A 151 -0.51 -3.55 8.40
N VAL A 152 -0.33 -3.79 7.10
CA VAL A 152 0.70 -4.69 6.54
C VAL A 152 1.60 -3.91 5.60
N GLY A 153 2.92 -4.12 5.73
CA GLY A 153 3.92 -3.47 4.91
C GLY A 153 4.39 -2.11 5.44
N ALA A 154 5.52 -1.65 4.93
CA ALA A 154 6.11 -0.36 5.26
C ALA A 154 5.51 0.76 4.40
N THR A 155 5.49 0.58 3.09
CA THR A 155 5.02 1.57 2.13
C THR A 155 3.53 1.84 2.29
N ASN A 156 2.75 0.80 2.61
CA ASN A 156 1.33 0.96 2.90
C ASN A 156 1.07 1.79 4.17
N MET A 157 1.86 1.58 5.21
CA MET A 157 1.69 2.31 6.48
C MET A 157 2.29 3.71 6.49
N TYR A 158 3.31 3.96 5.66
CA TYR A 158 4.08 5.21 5.58
C TYR A 158 4.15 5.66 4.12
N HIS A 159 2.99 5.97 3.55
CA HIS A 159 2.79 6.24 2.12
C HIS A 159 2.80 7.73 1.76
N MET A 160 2.81 8.64 2.75
CA MET A 160 2.87 10.07 2.47
C MET A 160 4.18 10.45 1.76
N PRO A 161 4.15 11.39 0.81
CA PRO A 161 5.34 11.72 0.00
C PRO A 161 6.51 12.30 0.79
N THR A 162 6.32 12.70 2.03
CA THR A 162 7.39 13.13 2.95
C THR A 162 8.02 11.97 3.74
N GLU A 163 7.48 10.74 3.62
CA GLU A 163 7.93 9.57 4.37
C GLU A 163 8.88 8.66 3.59
N PHE A 164 9.16 8.96 2.32
CA PHE A 164 10.15 8.30 1.47
C PHE A 164 10.95 9.35 0.69
N PHE A 165 12.16 8.99 0.21
CA PHE A 165 13.03 9.94 -0.48
C PHE A 165 12.76 10.03 -1.98
N THR A 166 12.34 8.96 -2.63
CA THR A 166 12.04 8.89 -4.06
C THR A 166 10.91 9.83 -4.46
N CYS A 167 10.82 10.23 -5.72
CA CYS A 167 9.73 11.06 -6.22
C CYS A 167 8.38 10.32 -6.20
N TYR A 168 8.39 9.05 -6.57
CA TYR A 168 7.23 8.15 -6.44
C TYR A 168 7.40 7.21 -5.23
N ARG A 169 6.31 6.60 -4.78
CA ARG A 169 6.33 5.52 -3.77
C ARG A 169 7.31 4.42 -4.20
N PRO A 170 8.01 3.80 -3.24
CA PRO A 170 8.87 2.65 -3.53
C PRO A 170 8.14 1.55 -4.29
N GLU A 171 8.74 1.07 -5.39
CA GLU A 171 8.07 0.15 -6.32
C GLU A 171 7.94 -1.27 -5.78
N GLY A 172 8.95 -1.75 -5.04
CA GLY A 172 9.04 -3.16 -4.69
C GLY A 172 7.86 -3.70 -3.90
N GLU A 173 7.53 -3.07 -2.77
CA GLU A 173 6.40 -3.50 -1.92
C GLU A 173 5.07 -3.27 -2.64
N SER A 174 4.88 -2.11 -3.29
CA SER A 174 3.63 -1.78 -4.00
C SER A 174 3.39 -2.63 -5.24
N THR A 175 4.42 -3.32 -5.75
CA THR A 175 4.24 -4.30 -6.83
C THR A 175 3.56 -5.58 -6.35
N ILE A 176 3.87 -6.07 -5.14
CA ILE A 176 3.35 -7.36 -4.67
C ILE A 176 2.20 -7.24 -3.68
N LEU A 177 2.09 -6.12 -2.96
CA LEU A 177 1.03 -5.82 -2.00
C LEU A 177 0.20 -4.62 -2.46
N PRO A 178 -1.10 -4.57 -2.15
CA PRO A 178 -1.89 -3.35 -2.38
C PRO A 178 -1.27 -2.15 -1.66
N CYS A 179 -1.21 -0.99 -2.33
CA CYS A 179 -0.70 0.25 -1.76
C CYS A 179 -1.38 1.46 -2.44
N THR A 180 -2.23 2.20 -1.75
CA THR A 180 -2.57 2.06 -0.32
C THR A 180 -3.57 0.93 -0.11
N TRP A 181 -3.26 -0.01 0.76
CA TRP A 181 -4.17 -1.12 1.08
C TRP A 181 -5.17 -0.70 2.16
N HIS A 182 -6.39 -0.48 1.79
CA HIS A 182 -7.49 -0.19 2.69
C HIS A 182 -8.65 -1.15 2.45
N GLU A 183 -9.43 -1.45 3.50
CA GLU A 183 -10.50 -2.44 3.43
C GLU A 183 -11.55 -2.19 4.52
N ASN A 184 -12.78 -2.64 4.25
CA ASN A 184 -13.82 -2.63 5.27
C ASN A 184 -13.53 -3.65 6.37
N GLY A 185 -13.50 -3.21 7.62
CA GLY A 185 -13.16 -4.13 8.69
C GLY A 185 -13.34 -3.58 10.10
N ILE A 186 -12.91 -4.41 11.05
CA ILE A 186 -12.91 -4.08 12.47
C ILE A 186 -11.49 -4.26 13.00
N SER A 187 -10.91 -3.18 13.52
CA SER A 187 -9.57 -3.14 14.08
C SER A 187 -9.62 -2.91 15.59
N PHE A 188 -8.84 -3.71 16.32
CA PHE A 188 -8.47 -3.46 17.70
C PHE A 188 -7.00 -3.04 17.74
N TRP A 189 -6.70 -1.89 18.32
CA TRP A 189 -5.34 -1.38 18.41
C TRP A 189 -5.07 -0.68 19.75
N GLY A 190 -3.79 -0.55 20.08
CA GLY A 190 -3.39 0.13 21.29
C GLY A 190 -1.90 0.44 21.36
N GLN A 191 -1.54 1.19 22.40
CA GLN A 191 -0.16 1.54 22.73
C GLN A 191 0.11 1.31 24.21
N ALA A 192 1.24 0.65 24.51
CA ALA A 192 1.70 0.42 25.88
C ALA A 192 3.23 0.51 25.92
N GLY A 193 3.78 1.45 26.70
CA GLY A 193 5.21 1.73 26.70
C GLY A 193 5.71 2.13 25.31
N GLY A 194 6.76 1.46 24.84
CA GLY A 194 7.31 1.62 23.48
C GLY A 194 6.67 0.74 22.41
N TRP A 195 5.57 0.06 22.73
CA TRP A 195 4.89 -0.85 21.83
C TRP A 195 3.59 -0.26 21.30
N ARG A 196 3.33 -0.40 20.00
CA ARG A 196 2.03 -0.24 19.35
C ARG A 196 1.63 -1.57 18.72
N TYR A 197 0.38 -1.93 18.83
CA TYR A 197 -0.15 -3.15 18.25
C TYR A 197 -1.51 -2.90 17.63
N GLU A 198 -1.80 -3.65 16.57
CA GLU A 198 -3.08 -3.61 15.86
C GLU A 198 -3.41 -5.00 15.32
N ALA A 199 -4.68 -5.39 15.42
CA ALA A 199 -5.23 -6.59 14.82
C ALA A 199 -6.53 -6.22 14.09
N LEU A 200 -6.66 -6.68 12.85
CA LEU A 200 -7.77 -6.35 11.96
C LEU A 200 -8.43 -7.62 11.44
N ILE A 201 -9.76 -7.64 11.44
CA ILE A 201 -10.59 -8.64 10.74
C ILE A 201 -11.26 -7.92 9.57
N LEU A 202 -11.16 -8.51 8.37
CA LEU A 202 -11.57 -7.94 7.09
C LEU A 202 -12.05 -9.04 6.13
N PRO A 203 -12.74 -8.72 5.03
CA PRO A 203 -12.96 -9.66 3.92
C PRO A 203 -11.63 -10.11 3.32
N GLY A 204 -11.56 -11.35 2.84
CA GLY A 204 -10.42 -11.84 2.08
C GLY A 204 -10.31 -11.15 0.71
N LEU A 205 -9.14 -11.27 0.08
CA LEU A 205 -8.89 -10.76 -1.27
C LEU A 205 -9.72 -11.52 -2.31
N ASP A 206 -9.88 -10.92 -3.50
CA ASP A 206 -10.51 -11.56 -4.67
C ASP A 206 -9.44 -12.16 -5.59
N SER A 207 -9.36 -13.50 -5.66
CA SER A 207 -8.35 -14.18 -6.46
C SER A 207 -8.52 -14.04 -7.97
N ASP A 208 -9.69 -13.62 -8.47
CA ASP A 208 -9.91 -13.39 -9.89
C ASP A 208 -9.02 -12.26 -10.44
N ARG A 209 -8.60 -11.35 -9.56
CA ARG A 209 -7.77 -10.19 -9.87
C ARG A 209 -6.27 -10.42 -9.65
N PHE A 210 -5.84 -11.64 -9.28
CA PHE A 210 -4.42 -11.97 -9.15
C PHE A 210 -3.75 -12.05 -10.53
N SER A 211 -2.50 -11.61 -10.61
CA SER A 211 -1.78 -11.52 -11.87
C SER A 211 -0.31 -11.93 -11.75
N SER A 212 0.36 -12.14 -12.86
CA SER A 212 1.81 -12.33 -12.88
C SER A 212 2.56 -11.04 -12.55
N GLN A 213 2.04 -9.92 -13.01
CA GLN A 213 2.68 -8.61 -12.86
C GLN A 213 2.68 -8.13 -11.41
N ASN A 214 1.54 -8.22 -10.75
CA ASN A 214 1.29 -7.58 -9.46
C ASN A 214 0.93 -8.57 -8.35
N TRP A 215 1.10 -9.87 -8.58
CA TRP A 215 0.71 -10.92 -7.65
C TRP A 215 -0.71 -10.70 -7.09
N ILE A 216 -0.85 -10.18 -5.86
CA ILE A 216 -2.15 -9.89 -5.22
C ILE A 216 -2.49 -8.39 -5.18
N ALA A 217 -1.61 -7.50 -5.63
CA ALA A 217 -1.73 -6.06 -5.38
C ALA A 217 -3.05 -5.45 -5.87
N SER A 218 -3.57 -5.92 -7.01
CA SER A 218 -4.84 -5.42 -7.55
C SER A 218 -6.10 -6.04 -6.91
N ALA A 219 -5.97 -6.95 -5.95
CA ALA A 219 -7.09 -7.75 -5.44
C ALA A 219 -7.78 -7.19 -4.20
N SER A 220 -7.33 -6.05 -3.66
CA SER A 220 -8.00 -5.33 -2.58
C SER A 220 -9.22 -4.56 -3.06
N GLY A 221 -9.20 -4.04 -4.29
CA GLY A 221 -10.35 -3.38 -4.88
C GLY A 221 -11.52 -4.35 -5.16
N SER A 222 -12.70 -3.81 -5.36
CA SER A 222 -13.87 -4.56 -5.80
C SER A 222 -14.34 -4.01 -7.14
N PRO A 223 -14.64 -4.87 -8.12
CA PRO A 223 -15.29 -4.45 -9.37
C PRO A 223 -16.79 -4.22 -9.19
N TYR A 224 -17.31 -4.33 -7.98
CA TYR A 224 -18.72 -4.20 -7.66
C TYR A 224 -18.93 -3.00 -6.73
N GLU A 225 -20.18 -2.56 -6.59
CA GLU A 225 -20.62 -1.51 -5.66
C GLU A 225 -20.41 -1.90 -4.17
N PHE A 226 -20.05 -3.16 -3.91
CA PHE A 226 -19.84 -3.72 -2.58
C PHE A 226 -18.66 -4.70 -2.58
N LYS A 227 -18.08 -4.94 -1.41
CA LYS A 227 -17.05 -5.96 -1.23
C LYS A 227 -17.69 -7.31 -0.92
N ILE A 228 -17.27 -8.35 -1.65
CA ILE A 228 -17.68 -9.73 -1.36
C ILE A 228 -16.91 -10.24 -0.15
N GLY A 229 -17.63 -10.68 0.87
CA GLY A 229 -17.06 -11.16 2.14
C GLY A 229 -17.43 -12.61 2.43
N ASN A 230 -17.38 -13.51 1.43
CA ASN A 230 -17.67 -14.93 1.61
C ASN A 230 -16.64 -15.62 2.51
N THR A 231 -15.40 -15.12 2.52
CA THR A 231 -14.35 -15.54 3.44
C THR A 231 -13.76 -14.33 4.13
N LEU A 232 -13.33 -14.54 5.36
CA LEU A 232 -12.66 -13.51 6.16
C LEU A 232 -11.15 -13.72 6.18
N ALA A 233 -10.45 -12.64 6.43
CA ALA A 233 -9.01 -12.59 6.65
C ALA A 233 -8.71 -11.89 7.97
N GLY A 234 -7.48 -12.11 8.45
CA GLY A 234 -6.91 -11.38 9.58
C GLY A 234 -5.60 -10.71 9.19
N ALA A 235 -5.39 -9.51 9.69
CA ALA A 235 -4.12 -8.81 9.60
C ALA A 235 -3.67 -8.35 10.98
N PHE A 236 -2.35 -8.22 11.17
CA PHE A 236 -1.78 -7.70 12.41
C PHE A 236 -0.54 -6.86 12.13
N ARG A 237 -0.24 -5.97 13.07
CA ARG A 237 1.02 -5.22 13.12
C ARG A 237 1.44 -4.98 14.57
N VAL A 238 2.75 -5.07 14.80
CA VAL A 238 3.39 -4.69 16.07
C VAL A 238 4.58 -3.81 15.76
N ASP A 239 4.60 -2.61 16.36
CA ASP A 239 5.73 -1.67 16.27
C ASP A 239 6.41 -1.56 17.64
N ASN A 240 7.74 -1.50 17.63
CA ASN A 240 8.54 -1.18 18.81
C ASN A 240 9.37 0.08 18.58
N THR A 241 9.21 1.05 19.48
CA THR A 241 9.92 2.34 19.49
C THR A 241 10.67 2.57 20.80
N SER A 242 11.00 1.52 21.54
CA SER A 242 11.68 1.61 22.85
C SER A 242 13.09 2.20 22.74
N VAL A 243 13.75 2.03 21.58
CA VAL A 243 15.06 2.65 21.30
C VAL A 243 14.82 3.98 20.59
N LYS A 244 15.36 5.06 21.18
CA LYS A 244 15.21 6.41 20.64
C LYS A 244 15.76 6.49 19.20
N GLY A 245 14.92 6.98 18.28
CA GLY A 245 15.27 7.11 16.87
C GLY A 245 15.16 5.82 16.06
N LEU A 246 14.78 4.70 16.67
CA LEU A 246 14.59 3.43 15.98
C LEU A 246 13.15 2.92 16.16
N ARG A 247 12.48 2.60 15.05
CA ARG A 247 11.26 1.82 14.99
C ARG A 247 11.56 0.49 14.32
N LEU A 248 11.13 -0.59 14.93
CA LEU A 248 11.11 -1.94 14.36
C LEU A 248 9.66 -2.38 14.29
N SER A 249 9.27 -2.99 13.17
CA SER A 249 7.89 -3.38 12.92
C SER A 249 7.81 -4.79 12.34
N LEU A 250 6.82 -5.54 12.77
CA LEU A 250 6.44 -6.83 12.23
C LEU A 250 4.95 -6.80 11.91
N SER A 251 4.57 -7.21 10.72
CA SER A 251 3.18 -7.30 10.31
C SER A 251 2.91 -8.55 9.48
N GLY A 252 1.64 -8.90 9.33
CA GLY A 252 1.26 -10.04 8.53
C GLY A 252 -0.23 -10.08 8.23
N TYR A 253 -0.58 -10.90 7.24
CA TYR A 253 -1.93 -11.13 6.76
C TYR A 253 -2.14 -12.62 6.50
N ALA A 254 -3.34 -13.12 6.77
CA ALA A 254 -3.77 -14.46 6.36
C ALA A 254 -5.26 -14.47 6.04
N GLY A 255 -5.64 -14.98 4.86
CA GLY A 255 -7.04 -15.09 4.45
C GLY A 255 -7.24 -15.93 3.20
N ASN A 256 -8.42 -16.52 3.06
CA ASN A 256 -8.81 -17.23 1.86
C ASN A 256 -9.35 -16.25 0.81
N SER A 257 -9.05 -16.49 -0.47
CA SER A 257 -9.40 -15.58 -1.58
C SER A 257 -10.35 -16.18 -2.61
N PHE A 258 -10.31 -17.48 -2.83
CA PHE A 258 -10.96 -18.13 -3.98
C PHE A 258 -12.50 -18.00 -4.02
N LYS A 259 -13.15 -17.79 -2.88
CA LYS A 259 -14.62 -17.65 -2.83
C LYS A 259 -15.10 -16.19 -2.73
N ASN A 260 -14.21 -15.23 -2.74
CA ASN A 260 -14.56 -13.80 -2.66
C ASN A 260 -14.81 -13.20 -4.05
N THR A 261 -15.56 -13.90 -4.88
CA THR A 261 -15.93 -13.51 -6.23
C THR A 261 -17.40 -13.86 -6.50
N LEU A 262 -18.01 -13.20 -7.48
CA LEU A 262 -19.33 -13.59 -8.04
C LEU A 262 -19.19 -14.64 -9.15
N ALA A 263 -17.97 -14.92 -9.63
CA ALA A 263 -17.76 -15.98 -10.59
C ALA A 263 -18.11 -17.35 -9.98
N PRO A 264 -18.67 -18.29 -10.78
CA PRO A 264 -19.12 -19.58 -10.27
C PRO A 264 -17.94 -20.48 -9.90
N THR A 265 -17.60 -20.54 -8.61
CA THR A 265 -16.54 -21.40 -8.05
C THR A 265 -17.01 -22.81 -7.64
N GLU A 266 -18.32 -23.04 -7.69
CA GLU A 266 -18.96 -24.29 -7.23
C GLU A 266 -18.95 -25.35 -8.35
N SER A 267 -17.77 -25.90 -8.66
CA SER A 267 -17.64 -27.07 -9.53
C SER A 267 -16.79 -28.14 -8.86
N ASP A 268 -17.03 -29.40 -9.20
CA ASP A 268 -16.26 -30.54 -8.66
C ASP A 268 -14.76 -30.40 -8.92
N ARG A 269 -14.37 -29.73 -10.02
CA ARG A 269 -12.97 -29.48 -10.39
C ARG A 269 -12.23 -28.61 -9.39
N TYR A 270 -12.92 -27.68 -8.74
CA TYR A 270 -12.35 -26.73 -7.78
C TYR A 270 -12.78 -26.99 -6.34
N LYS A 271 -13.33 -28.16 -6.10
CA LYS A 271 -13.73 -28.59 -4.76
C LYS A 271 -12.53 -28.62 -3.82
N GLY A 272 -12.60 -27.84 -2.74
CA GLY A 272 -11.54 -27.76 -1.73
C GLY A 272 -10.47 -26.68 -2.00
N VAL A 273 -10.48 -26.01 -3.16
CA VAL A 273 -9.62 -24.85 -3.42
C VAL A 273 -9.98 -23.72 -2.47
N LYS A 274 -9.00 -23.15 -1.79
CA LYS A 274 -9.16 -22.04 -0.84
C LYS A 274 -8.48 -20.77 -1.31
N GLY A 275 -7.31 -20.90 -1.96
CA GLY A 275 -6.49 -19.76 -2.31
C GLY A 275 -6.08 -18.98 -1.07
N THR A 276 -5.48 -19.66 -0.08
CA THR A 276 -5.05 -18.99 1.15
C THR A 276 -3.82 -18.15 0.86
N VAL A 277 -3.97 -16.83 1.01
CA VAL A 277 -2.86 -15.87 0.98
C VAL A 277 -2.31 -15.71 2.37
N MET A 278 -0.99 -15.83 2.52
CA MET A 278 -0.24 -15.58 3.77
C MET A 278 0.87 -14.59 3.46
N ILE A 279 0.99 -13.51 4.25
CA ILE A 279 2.02 -12.48 4.10
C ILE A 279 2.71 -12.28 5.44
N GLY A 280 4.03 -12.24 5.42
CA GLY A 280 4.88 -11.78 6.50
C GLY A 280 5.69 -10.58 6.05
N SER A 281 5.67 -9.50 6.82
CA SER A 281 6.39 -8.27 6.54
C SER A 281 7.18 -7.81 7.77
N PHE A 282 8.41 -7.42 7.53
CA PHE A 282 9.27 -6.76 8.52
C PHE A 282 9.71 -5.41 7.96
N ASP A 283 9.63 -4.36 8.77
CA ASP A 283 10.16 -3.05 8.40
C ASP A 283 10.85 -2.35 9.58
N PHE A 284 11.75 -1.44 9.25
CA PHE A 284 12.39 -0.59 10.24
C PHE A 284 12.61 0.84 9.74
N CYS A 285 12.70 1.77 10.68
CA CYS A 285 13.11 3.14 10.42
C CYS A 285 14.05 3.62 11.53
N TYR A 286 15.27 3.97 11.16
CA TYR A 286 16.20 4.68 12.01
C TYR A 286 16.23 6.15 11.60
N ASN A 287 16.01 7.06 12.56
CA ASN A 287 16.01 8.50 12.34
C ASN A 287 16.71 9.20 13.51
N ALA A 288 18.02 9.36 13.40
CA ALA A 288 18.86 10.07 14.36
C ALA A 288 20.19 10.51 13.71
N HIS A 289 20.90 11.44 14.34
CA HIS A 289 22.24 11.88 13.92
C HIS A 289 22.29 12.42 12.47
N ASN A 290 21.26 13.15 12.04
CA ASN A 290 21.08 13.64 10.66
C ASN A 290 20.96 12.53 9.60
N LEU A 291 20.78 11.29 10.02
CA LEU A 291 20.67 10.13 9.16
C LEU A 291 19.29 9.51 9.31
N ILE A 292 18.64 9.23 8.18
CA ILE A 292 17.46 8.39 8.10
C ILE A 292 17.83 7.14 7.32
N VAL A 293 17.57 5.96 7.90
CA VAL A 293 17.67 4.67 7.19
C VAL A 293 16.34 3.95 7.35
N ARG A 294 15.75 3.51 6.25
CA ARG A 294 14.51 2.72 6.23
C ARG A 294 14.74 1.46 5.43
N GLY A 295 14.06 0.40 5.81
CA GLY A 295 14.09 -0.83 5.03
C GLY A 295 12.86 -1.67 5.32
N ASN A 296 12.54 -2.53 4.35
CA ASN A 296 11.44 -3.50 4.42
C ASN A 296 11.85 -4.84 3.82
N PHE A 297 11.16 -5.86 4.23
CA PHE A 297 11.21 -7.19 3.62
C PHE A 297 9.82 -7.83 3.74
N ASP A 298 9.27 -8.24 2.60
CA ASP A 298 7.93 -8.78 2.45
C ASP A 298 8.02 -10.13 1.73
N TYR A 299 7.35 -11.12 2.29
CA TYR A 299 7.23 -12.44 1.70
C TYR A 299 5.78 -12.87 1.72
N GLY A 300 5.27 -13.24 0.55
CA GLY A 300 3.92 -13.72 0.36
C GLY A 300 3.88 -15.15 -0.16
N HIS A 301 2.90 -15.94 0.34
CA HIS A 301 2.62 -17.29 -0.12
C HIS A 301 1.14 -17.47 -0.43
N LEU A 302 0.83 -18.07 -1.57
CA LEU A 302 -0.51 -18.39 -2.05
C LEU A 302 -0.63 -19.91 -2.23
N THR A 303 -1.55 -20.52 -1.49
CA THR A 303 -1.92 -21.91 -1.75
C THR A 303 -2.78 -22.02 -3.01
N ASP A 304 -2.79 -23.21 -3.63
CA ASP A 304 -3.67 -23.51 -4.78
C ASP A 304 -3.43 -22.63 -6.03
N SER A 305 -2.25 -21.98 -6.15
CA SER A 305 -1.94 -21.02 -7.25
C SER A 305 -2.14 -21.63 -8.63
N TYR A 306 -1.85 -22.94 -8.82
CA TYR A 306 -2.13 -23.66 -10.05
C TYR A 306 -3.64 -23.68 -10.38
N ALA A 307 -4.46 -24.04 -9.39
CA ALA A 307 -5.91 -24.14 -9.58
C ALA A 307 -6.53 -22.75 -9.86
N ILE A 308 -6.07 -21.73 -9.13
CA ILE A 308 -6.48 -20.32 -9.33
C ILE A 308 -6.10 -19.86 -10.76
N THR A 309 -4.87 -20.08 -11.18
CA THR A 309 -4.43 -19.75 -12.54
C THR A 309 -5.34 -20.40 -13.59
N LYS A 310 -5.63 -21.71 -13.45
CA LYS A 310 -6.50 -22.41 -14.41
C LYS A 310 -7.96 -21.93 -14.36
N PHE A 311 -8.43 -21.54 -13.19
CA PHE A 311 -9.75 -20.94 -13.05
C PHE A 311 -9.80 -19.56 -13.74
N ASN A 312 -8.86 -18.67 -13.44
CA ASN A 312 -8.81 -17.32 -14.00
C ASN A 312 -8.71 -17.36 -15.54
N MET A 313 -7.86 -18.24 -16.08
CA MET A 313 -7.75 -18.47 -17.55
C MET A 313 -9.02 -19.07 -18.18
N SER A 314 -9.95 -19.60 -17.39
CA SER A 314 -11.23 -20.13 -17.89
C SER A 314 -12.38 -19.13 -17.84
N LEU A 315 -12.16 -17.99 -17.22
CA LEU A 315 -13.16 -16.92 -17.15
C LEU A 315 -13.34 -16.27 -18.52
N ARG A 316 -14.47 -15.57 -18.69
CA ARG A 316 -14.76 -14.84 -19.91
C ARG A 316 -13.74 -13.69 -20.09
N LYS A 317 -13.51 -13.28 -21.33
CA LYS A 317 -12.57 -12.18 -21.63
C LYS A 317 -13.01 -10.83 -21.09
N ASP A 318 -14.32 -10.64 -20.94
CA ASP A 318 -14.96 -9.46 -20.32
C ASP A 318 -15.03 -9.54 -18.78
N SER A 319 -14.38 -10.52 -18.17
CA SER A 319 -14.24 -10.60 -16.72
C SER A 319 -13.14 -9.66 -16.22
N VAL A 320 -13.16 -9.34 -14.92
CA VAL A 320 -12.14 -8.53 -14.25
C VAL A 320 -10.78 -9.25 -14.09
N SER A 321 -10.69 -10.49 -14.54
CA SER A 321 -9.47 -11.29 -14.44
C SER A 321 -8.49 -10.94 -15.53
N PRO A 322 -7.21 -10.66 -15.18
CA PRO A 322 -6.15 -10.47 -16.17
C PRO A 322 -5.82 -11.76 -16.95
N GLN A 323 -6.37 -12.91 -16.57
CA GLN A 323 -6.17 -14.23 -17.20
C GLN A 323 -4.67 -14.60 -17.33
N GLN A 324 -3.90 -14.31 -16.31
CA GLN A 324 -2.44 -14.53 -16.27
C GLN A 324 -2.08 -15.65 -15.30
N THR A 325 -0.83 -16.11 -15.37
CA THR A 325 -0.25 -17.01 -14.37
C THR A 325 -0.15 -16.28 -13.03
N VAL A 326 -0.55 -16.97 -11.96
CA VAL A 326 -0.41 -16.48 -10.58
C VAL A 326 0.65 -17.32 -9.87
N ALA A 327 1.67 -16.65 -9.35
CA ALA A 327 2.74 -17.31 -8.61
C ALA A 327 2.27 -17.85 -7.25
N SER A 328 2.92 -18.91 -6.79
CA SER A 328 2.73 -19.43 -5.43
C SER A 328 3.42 -18.56 -4.37
N ASP A 329 4.52 -17.92 -4.74
CA ASP A 329 5.28 -17.08 -3.81
C ASP A 329 5.74 -15.79 -4.50
N ALA A 330 5.71 -14.68 -3.75
CA ALA A 330 6.21 -13.39 -4.14
C ALA A 330 7.08 -12.80 -3.04
N VAL A 331 8.03 -11.95 -3.42
CA VAL A 331 8.97 -11.34 -2.48
C VAL A 331 9.26 -9.90 -2.87
N ALA A 332 9.40 -9.02 -1.87
CA ALA A 332 9.93 -7.68 -2.05
C ALA A 332 10.81 -7.29 -0.87
N GLY A 333 11.79 -6.44 -1.12
CA GLY A 333 12.61 -5.87 -0.07
C GLY A 333 13.37 -4.67 -0.58
N GLY A 334 13.58 -3.71 0.30
CA GLY A 334 14.27 -2.49 -0.03
C GLY A 334 14.98 -1.87 1.15
N ILE A 335 15.95 -1.05 0.85
CA ILE A 335 16.64 -0.21 1.83
C ILE A 335 16.90 1.16 1.23
N GLU A 336 16.62 2.21 1.99
CA GLU A 336 17.00 3.57 1.63
C GLU A 336 17.74 4.25 2.77
N ALA A 337 18.67 5.14 2.44
CA ALA A 337 19.38 5.96 3.39
C ALA A 337 19.51 7.38 2.88
N GLY A 338 19.25 8.36 3.73
CA GLY A 338 19.43 9.79 3.43
C GLY A 338 20.12 10.51 4.57
N TYR A 339 21.10 11.34 4.22
CA TYR A 339 21.86 12.14 5.18
C TYR A 339 21.54 13.63 5.01
N ASP A 340 21.13 14.28 6.10
CA ASP A 340 20.85 15.72 6.15
C ASP A 340 22.14 16.53 6.23
N ILE A 341 22.56 17.09 5.10
CA ILE A 341 23.77 17.94 5.00
C ILE A 341 23.62 19.20 5.85
N PHE A 342 22.42 19.83 5.87
CA PHE A 342 22.20 21.06 6.65
C PHE A 342 22.28 20.79 8.14
N GLY A 343 21.85 19.64 8.62
CA GLY A 343 22.00 19.25 10.01
C GLY A 343 23.46 19.11 10.48
N ALA A 344 24.40 18.89 9.55
CA ALA A 344 25.84 18.85 9.82
C ALA A 344 26.50 20.23 9.80
N ILE A 345 25.86 21.27 9.22
CA ILE A 345 26.39 22.61 9.11
C ILE A 345 26.00 23.43 10.35
N PRO A 346 26.97 23.93 11.17
CA PRO A 346 26.65 24.62 12.42
C PRO A 346 25.68 25.80 12.28
N SER A 347 25.76 26.60 11.21
CA SER A 347 24.90 27.76 10.94
C SER A 347 23.48 27.37 10.52
N MET A 348 23.24 26.14 10.11
CA MET A 348 21.94 25.60 9.70
C MET A 348 21.29 24.76 10.80
N LYS A 349 22.07 24.34 11.79
CA LYS A 349 21.62 23.48 12.87
C LYS A 349 20.46 24.13 13.65
N GLY A 350 19.36 23.42 13.79
CA GLY A 350 18.15 23.90 14.48
C GLY A 350 17.21 24.75 13.63
N LYS A 351 17.53 25.01 12.35
CA LYS A 351 16.57 25.56 11.39
C LYS A 351 15.63 24.48 10.89
N ASP A 352 14.45 24.87 10.44
CA ASP A 352 13.45 23.94 9.86
C ASP A 352 13.87 23.38 8.49
N GLN A 353 14.81 24.07 7.84
CA GLN A 353 15.32 23.65 6.52
C GLN A 353 16.21 22.42 6.64
N LYS A 354 16.02 21.46 5.69
CA LYS A 354 16.87 20.27 5.57
C LYS A 354 17.25 20.02 4.13
N PHE A 355 18.39 19.41 3.93
CA PHE A 355 18.90 19.03 2.62
C PHE A 355 19.49 17.62 2.69
N TYR A 356 18.71 16.65 2.17
CA TYR A 356 19.14 15.25 2.14
C TYR A 356 19.78 14.91 0.81
N VAL A 357 20.85 14.12 0.88
CA VAL A 357 21.34 13.30 -0.22
C VAL A 357 20.98 11.87 0.13
N PHE A 358 20.40 11.13 -0.81
CA PHE A 358 19.90 9.78 -0.54
C PHE A 358 20.33 8.76 -1.60
N GLY A 359 20.26 7.51 -1.20
CA GLY A 359 20.32 6.34 -2.06
C GLY A 359 19.30 5.29 -1.62
N ARG A 360 18.75 4.55 -2.58
CA ARG A 360 17.80 3.46 -2.40
C ARG A 360 18.19 2.27 -3.27
N TYR A 361 18.01 1.07 -2.74
CA TYR A 361 18.06 -0.19 -3.48
C TYR A 361 16.80 -1.00 -3.16
N GLU A 362 16.25 -1.67 -4.18
CA GLU A 362 15.10 -2.56 -4.07
C GLU A 362 15.34 -3.82 -4.89
N TYR A 363 14.84 -4.93 -4.37
CA TYR A 363 14.62 -6.19 -5.08
C TYR A 363 13.18 -6.62 -4.88
N PHE A 364 12.51 -7.02 -5.96
CA PHE A 364 11.15 -7.56 -5.89
C PHE A 364 10.90 -8.53 -7.03
N ASP A 365 10.05 -9.52 -6.75
CA ASP A 365 9.66 -10.54 -7.72
C ASP A 365 8.24 -11.02 -7.40
N SER A 366 7.30 -10.65 -8.26
CA SER A 366 5.90 -11.07 -8.16
C SER A 366 5.69 -12.53 -8.59
N MET A 367 6.70 -13.14 -9.22
CA MET A 367 6.71 -14.54 -9.65
C MET A 367 7.89 -15.32 -9.05
N PHE A 368 8.26 -15.06 -7.81
CA PHE A 368 9.42 -15.64 -7.13
C PHE A 368 9.42 -17.16 -7.12
N LYS A 369 8.23 -17.79 -6.99
CA LYS A 369 8.04 -19.21 -7.26
C LYS A 369 6.72 -19.42 -8.00
N VAL A 370 6.78 -20.27 -9.01
CA VAL A 370 5.64 -20.64 -9.83
C VAL A 370 5.38 -22.13 -9.68
N ALA A 371 4.11 -22.53 -9.59
CA ALA A 371 3.74 -23.94 -9.49
C ALA A 371 4.15 -24.71 -10.75
N GLU A 372 4.50 -25.97 -10.59
CA GLU A 372 4.88 -26.85 -11.71
C GLU A 372 3.79 -26.89 -12.80
N GLY A 373 4.21 -26.77 -14.04
CA GLY A 373 3.31 -26.73 -15.22
C GLY A 373 2.70 -25.38 -15.54
N LEU A 374 3.12 -24.31 -14.86
CA LEU A 374 2.81 -22.93 -15.21
C LEU A 374 4.06 -22.22 -15.78
N ASN A 375 3.82 -21.18 -16.58
CA ASN A 375 4.90 -20.39 -17.17
C ASN A 375 5.29 -19.25 -16.23
N ASP A 376 6.59 -19.04 -16.10
CA ASP A 376 7.19 -17.89 -15.44
C ASP A 376 7.37 -16.71 -16.41
N SER A 377 7.35 -15.50 -15.89
CA SER A 377 7.59 -14.25 -16.63
C SER A 377 8.83 -13.55 -16.06
N ARG A 378 9.99 -13.75 -16.70
CA ARG A 378 11.31 -13.30 -16.24
C ARG A 378 11.41 -11.81 -15.91
N TRP A 379 10.59 -10.96 -16.54
CA TRP A 379 10.59 -9.53 -16.31
C TRP A 379 9.94 -9.13 -14.97
N CYS A 380 9.29 -10.07 -14.28
CA CYS A 380 8.70 -9.83 -12.96
C CYS A 380 9.75 -9.75 -11.84
N GLY A 381 10.89 -10.44 -12.02
CA GLY A 381 12.03 -10.33 -11.11
C GLY A 381 12.89 -9.10 -11.43
N ARG A 382 12.91 -8.11 -10.53
CA ARG A 382 13.53 -6.81 -10.77
C ARG A 382 14.41 -6.36 -9.62
N GLN A 383 15.40 -5.56 -9.96
CA GLN A 383 16.17 -4.76 -9.03
C GLN A 383 16.13 -3.31 -9.48
N ARG A 384 16.11 -2.38 -8.54
CA ARG A 384 16.16 -0.95 -8.85
C ARG A 384 17.07 -0.23 -7.87
N VAL A 385 17.83 0.72 -8.37
CA VAL A 385 18.54 1.72 -7.58
C VAL A 385 17.97 3.09 -7.87
N ALA A 386 17.91 3.94 -6.84
CA ALA A 386 17.61 5.35 -7.00
C ALA A 386 18.59 6.18 -6.14
N THR A 387 18.93 7.36 -6.62
CA THR A 387 19.73 8.32 -5.87
C THR A 387 19.27 9.73 -6.20
N GLY A 388 19.43 10.65 -5.25
CA GLY A 388 18.96 12.00 -5.48
C GLY A 388 19.11 12.91 -4.27
N ILE A 389 18.41 14.02 -4.34
CA ILE A 389 18.40 15.05 -3.31
C ILE A 389 16.97 15.46 -2.96
N ASN A 390 16.76 15.73 -1.67
CA ASN A 390 15.50 16.27 -1.16
C ASN A 390 15.78 17.55 -0.36
N TYR A 391 15.20 18.66 -0.80
CA TYR A 391 15.29 19.93 -0.09
C TYR A 391 13.95 20.25 0.58
N TYR A 392 13.99 20.41 1.88
CA TYR A 392 12.87 20.85 2.71
C TYR A 392 13.07 22.33 3.06
N PRO A 393 12.39 23.28 2.39
CA PRO A 393 12.37 24.69 2.82
C PRO A 393 11.66 24.86 4.17
N MET A 394 10.74 23.98 4.48
CA MET A 394 10.04 23.80 5.76
C MET A 394 9.63 22.34 5.91
N LYS A 395 9.21 21.92 7.11
CA LYS A 395 8.95 20.50 7.39
C LYS A 395 7.78 19.89 6.60
N GLU A 396 6.83 20.72 6.16
CA GLU A 396 5.64 20.31 5.42
C GLU A 396 5.85 20.24 3.90
N ILE A 397 6.91 20.83 3.37
CA ILE A 397 7.16 20.92 1.91
C ILE A 397 8.51 20.31 1.59
N VAL A 398 8.56 19.50 0.54
CA VAL A 398 9.80 18.92 0.01
C VAL A 398 9.87 19.10 -1.51
N ILE A 399 11.04 19.48 -1.99
CA ILE A 399 11.42 19.47 -3.40
C ILE A 399 12.37 18.30 -3.60
N LYS A 400 12.05 17.41 -4.53
CA LYS A 400 12.76 16.16 -4.78
C LYS A 400 13.36 16.17 -6.18
N CYS A 401 14.54 15.58 -6.32
CA CYS A 401 15.13 15.27 -7.62
C CYS A 401 15.84 13.93 -7.51
N GLU A 402 15.58 13.04 -8.46
CA GLU A 402 16.16 11.69 -8.45
C GLU A 402 16.56 11.20 -9.83
N TYR A 403 17.52 10.32 -9.86
CA TYR A 403 17.80 9.39 -10.93
C TYR A 403 17.54 7.97 -10.45
N SER A 404 16.82 7.18 -11.24
CA SER A 404 16.56 5.77 -10.97
C SER A 404 17.00 4.89 -12.13
N HIS A 405 17.39 3.65 -11.84
CA HIS A 405 17.83 2.65 -12.81
C HIS A 405 17.44 1.25 -12.35
N GLY A 406 16.73 0.53 -13.19
CA GLY A 406 16.40 -0.87 -12.98
C GLY A 406 17.51 -1.81 -13.50
N PHE A 407 17.50 -3.04 -13.01
CA PHE A 407 18.33 -4.12 -13.54
C PHE A 407 17.39 -5.28 -13.88
N LEU A 408 17.10 -5.42 -15.16
CA LEU A 408 16.27 -6.48 -15.71
C LEU A 408 17.15 -7.49 -16.48
N ASP A 409 16.54 -8.61 -16.88
CA ASP A 409 17.21 -9.53 -17.81
C ASP A 409 17.68 -8.75 -19.04
N PRO A 410 18.89 -9.02 -19.58
CA PRO A 410 19.49 -8.26 -20.69
C PRO A 410 18.66 -8.14 -21.97
N ILE A 411 17.60 -8.90 -22.12
CA ILE A 411 16.67 -8.74 -23.25
C ILE A 411 15.79 -7.50 -23.13
N TYR A 412 15.56 -6.99 -21.90
CA TYR A 412 14.73 -5.82 -21.63
C TYR A 412 15.54 -4.53 -21.53
N ASN A 413 14.85 -3.39 -21.57
CA ASN A 413 15.39 -2.10 -21.14
C ASN A 413 15.49 -2.06 -19.62
N ASN A 414 16.54 -1.42 -19.09
CA ASN A 414 16.73 -1.24 -17.63
C ASN A 414 15.89 -0.10 -17.02
N GLU A 415 15.01 0.50 -17.79
CA GLU A 415 14.05 1.51 -17.36
C GLU A 415 14.66 2.68 -16.56
N PRO A 416 15.76 3.33 -17.05
CA PRO A 416 16.31 4.48 -16.37
C PRO A 416 15.38 5.69 -16.49
N ALA A 417 15.33 6.51 -15.43
CA ALA A 417 14.49 7.70 -15.38
C ALA A 417 15.13 8.83 -14.57
N ILE A 418 14.78 10.06 -14.90
CA ILE A 418 15.06 11.26 -14.11
C ILE A 418 13.73 11.88 -13.71
N SER A 419 13.55 12.13 -12.42
CA SER A 419 12.31 12.73 -11.89
C SER A 419 12.62 13.97 -11.06
N ILE A 420 11.71 14.93 -11.11
CA ILE A 420 11.67 16.09 -10.22
C ILE A 420 10.25 16.27 -9.71
N GLY A 421 10.10 16.54 -8.41
CA GLY A 421 8.79 16.70 -7.82
C GLY A 421 8.76 17.70 -6.68
N VAL A 422 7.57 18.17 -6.39
CA VAL A 422 7.26 18.96 -5.19
C VAL A 422 6.13 18.28 -4.46
N ALA A 423 6.30 18.06 -3.16
CA ALA A 423 5.29 17.45 -2.34
C ALA A 423 5.06 18.22 -1.04
N PHE A 424 3.85 18.08 -0.50
CA PHE A 424 3.53 18.56 0.83
C PHE A 424 2.83 17.46 1.64
N ALA A 425 2.96 17.53 2.97
CA ALA A 425 2.15 16.75 3.91
C ALA A 425 2.01 17.51 5.23
N GLY A 426 0.78 17.62 5.75
CA GLY A 426 0.57 18.28 7.03
C GLY A 426 -0.87 18.54 7.40
N LEU A 427 -1.05 19.04 8.63
CA LEU A 427 -2.32 19.54 9.12
C LEU A 427 -2.45 21.02 8.82
N PHE A 428 -3.58 21.44 8.25
CA PHE A 428 -3.91 22.84 8.04
C PHE A 428 -4.35 23.44 9.38
N ARG A 429 -3.43 24.13 10.05
CA ARG A 429 -3.69 24.79 11.34
C ARG A 429 -3.71 26.29 11.13
N ARG A 430 -4.78 26.94 11.60
CA ARG A 430 -4.77 28.38 11.77
C ARG A 430 -4.28 28.66 13.21
N ASN A 431 -3.07 29.20 13.34
CA ASN A 431 -2.63 29.79 14.60
C ASN A 431 -3.33 31.14 14.72
N TYR A 432 -4.25 31.28 15.68
CA TYR A 432 -4.81 32.56 16.10
C TYR A 432 -3.95 33.12 17.22
#